data_aee13f250857f317f1452e2fe6669146
#
_entry.id   aee13f250857f317f1452e2fe6669146
#
_cell.length_a   1.000
_cell.length_b   1.000
_cell.length_c   1.000
_cell.angle_alpha   90.00
_cell.angle_beta   90.00
_cell.angle_gamma   90.00
#
_symmetry.space_group_name_H-M   'P 1'
#
loop_
_entity.id
_entity.type
_entity.pdbx_description
1 polymer ?
#
loop_
_entity_poly.entity_id
_entity_poly.type
_entity_poly.pdbx_seq_one_letter_code
_entity_poly.pdbx_strand_id
1 'polypeptide(L)'
;MSTFLLKAGMALLLSLFFISPLRAQIADEYHIKWIGSYPGEKGENSTSFGSRVSRIVFGQKSQEVTKPFNVVALDQEQFWILDQGAGGIFEVNEGQGALVRSMKRADHEFPSMVGICRTLGGDLLFTDSSLDRVVRLSGGQLLSFADSVLLDQPTGIACNRSTGDIWVVETGAHRIARFSSEGDLIEKIGKRGTASGLFNFPTFIWIDQSGRIYIVDSMNMRIQILNKEGGFISAFGESGDATGNMARPKGVATDSKGHIYVADALFHAVQVFDLEGRFLYSFGSQGQGAGEFWMPAGLYIDEQDFIYVADSYNARVQIFQLEKND
;
A
#
# COMPACT_ATOMS: atom_id res chain seq x y z
N MET A 1 10.00 -58.42 -47.53
CA MET A 1 10.88 -57.55 -46.87
C MET A 1 10.29 -56.15 -47.07
N SER A 2 9.59 -55.63 -46.08
CA SER A 2 8.82 -54.39 -46.17
C SER A 2 9.21 -53.52 -44.98
N THR A 3 9.81 -52.39 -45.26
CA THR A 3 10.25 -51.38 -44.30
C THR A 3 9.10 -50.48 -43.93
N PHE A 4 8.69 -50.51 -42.66
CA PHE A 4 7.75 -49.56 -42.07
C PHE A 4 8.50 -48.31 -41.63
N LEU A 5 8.21 -47.19 -42.26
CA LEU A 5 8.62 -45.85 -41.82
C LEU A 5 7.57 -45.31 -40.83
N LEU A 6 7.97 -45.17 -39.58
CA LEU A 6 7.20 -44.48 -38.53
C LEU A 6 7.44 -42.97 -38.67
N LYS A 7 6.42 -42.22 -39.10
CA LYS A 7 6.41 -40.75 -39.00
C LYS A 7 5.96 -40.35 -37.60
N ALA A 8 6.88 -39.83 -36.79
CA ALA A 8 6.54 -39.14 -35.56
C ALA A 8 6.03 -37.73 -35.90
N GLY A 9 4.74 -37.52 -35.76
CA GLY A 9 4.14 -36.19 -35.84
C GLY A 9 4.35 -35.46 -34.51
N MET A 10 5.16 -34.43 -34.54
CA MET A 10 5.37 -33.50 -33.43
C MET A 10 4.17 -32.53 -33.41
N ALA A 11 3.20 -32.81 -32.54
CA ALA A 11 2.09 -31.89 -32.30
C ALA A 11 2.62 -30.68 -31.52
N LEU A 12 2.76 -29.54 -32.20
CA LEU A 12 3.03 -28.25 -31.58
C LEU A 12 1.73 -27.80 -30.89
N LEU A 13 1.62 -27.99 -29.59
CA LEU A 13 0.57 -27.37 -28.76
C LEU A 13 0.84 -25.87 -28.69
N LEU A 14 0.22 -25.11 -29.60
CA LEU A 14 0.03 -23.66 -29.42
C LEU A 14 -0.97 -23.49 -28.25
N SER A 15 -0.47 -23.19 -27.07
CA SER A 15 -1.28 -22.62 -25.99
C SER A 15 -1.70 -21.21 -26.41
N LEU A 16 -2.86 -21.10 -27.03
CA LEU A 16 -3.56 -19.83 -27.17
C LEU A 16 -3.91 -19.33 -25.76
N PHE A 17 -3.12 -18.39 -25.25
CA PHE A 17 -3.52 -17.59 -24.11
C PHE A 17 -4.78 -16.83 -24.50
N PHE A 18 -5.94 -17.32 -24.10
CA PHE A 18 -7.16 -16.53 -24.12
C PHE A 18 -7.00 -15.40 -23.10
N ILE A 19 -6.54 -14.24 -23.55
CA ILE A 19 -6.67 -12.99 -22.79
C ILE A 19 -8.17 -12.81 -22.57
N SER A 20 -8.63 -12.76 -21.31
CA SER A 20 -10.03 -12.52 -21.03
C SER A 20 -10.45 -11.20 -21.69
N PRO A 21 -11.65 -11.09 -22.28
CA PRO A 21 -12.09 -9.87 -22.96
C PRO A 21 -12.02 -8.63 -22.04
N LEU A 22 -12.22 -8.81 -20.74
CA LEU A 22 -12.10 -7.72 -19.75
C LEU A 22 -10.64 -7.22 -19.61
N ARG A 23 -9.65 -8.13 -19.66
CA ARG A 23 -8.22 -7.75 -19.59
C ARG A 23 -7.78 -6.92 -20.80
N ALA A 24 -8.23 -7.30 -21.99
CA ALA A 24 -7.99 -6.52 -23.20
C ALA A 24 -8.66 -5.15 -23.11
N GLN A 25 -9.90 -5.08 -22.62
CA GLN A 25 -10.68 -3.84 -22.56
C GLN A 25 -10.07 -2.81 -21.59
N ILE A 26 -9.53 -3.23 -20.42
CA ILE A 26 -8.90 -2.30 -19.45
C ILE A 26 -7.53 -1.84 -19.96
N ALA A 27 -6.73 -2.71 -20.53
CA ALA A 27 -5.45 -2.35 -21.14
C ALA A 27 -5.61 -1.41 -22.36
N ASP A 28 -6.77 -1.48 -23.04
CA ASP A 28 -7.11 -0.58 -24.15
C ASP A 28 -7.71 0.77 -23.66
N GLU A 29 -8.27 0.81 -22.44
CA GLU A 29 -8.98 2.00 -21.93
C GLU A 29 -8.14 2.86 -20.99
N TYR A 30 -7.22 2.25 -20.21
CA TYR A 30 -6.41 2.96 -19.20
C TYR A 30 -4.96 2.49 -19.23
N HIS A 31 -4.05 3.41 -18.87
CA HIS A 31 -2.64 3.11 -18.66
C HIS A 31 -2.14 3.76 -17.38
N ILE A 32 -1.06 3.19 -16.81
CA ILE A 32 -0.37 3.75 -15.64
C ILE A 32 0.79 4.60 -16.12
N LYS A 33 0.74 5.89 -15.80
CA LYS A 33 1.79 6.85 -16.11
C LYS A 33 2.63 7.13 -14.87
N TRP A 34 3.94 7.05 -15.01
CA TRP A 34 4.86 7.50 -13.97
C TRP A 34 4.91 9.04 -13.93
N ILE A 35 4.68 9.62 -12.75
CA ILE A 35 4.63 11.07 -12.54
C ILE A 35 5.94 11.57 -11.94
N GLY A 36 6.55 10.80 -11.03
CA GLY A 36 7.77 11.20 -10.35
C GLY A 36 8.09 10.35 -9.14
N SER A 37 9.10 10.77 -8.38
CA SER A 37 9.48 10.15 -7.12
C SER A 37 9.91 11.18 -6.08
N TYR A 38 9.77 10.85 -4.80
CA TYR A 38 10.25 11.66 -3.68
C TYR A 38 11.08 10.80 -2.71
N PRO A 39 12.30 11.21 -2.35
CA PRO A 39 13.11 12.25 -3.01
C PRO A 39 13.51 11.80 -4.41
N GLY A 40 13.65 12.70 -5.37
CA GLY A 40 14.20 12.38 -6.69
C GLY A 40 13.58 13.10 -7.88
N GLU A 41 13.35 12.38 -8.95
CA GLU A 41 13.08 12.85 -10.30
C GLU A 41 11.59 13.09 -10.57
N LYS A 42 11.33 13.89 -11.61
CA LYS A 42 9.98 14.18 -12.13
C LYS A 42 9.84 13.65 -13.55
N GLY A 43 8.64 13.18 -13.89
CA GLY A 43 8.29 12.83 -15.27
C GLY A 43 8.21 14.04 -16.18
N GLU A 44 8.43 13.85 -17.47
CA GLU A 44 8.56 14.90 -18.48
C GLU A 44 7.34 15.83 -18.65
N ASN A 45 6.16 15.47 -18.12
CA ASN A 45 4.89 16.25 -18.29
C ASN A 45 4.29 16.73 -16.97
N SER A 46 5.02 16.74 -15.88
CA SER A 46 4.52 17.23 -14.59
C SER A 46 4.52 18.77 -14.57
N THR A 47 3.37 19.39 -14.79
CA THR A 47 3.23 20.85 -14.89
C THR A 47 3.22 21.58 -13.55
N SER A 48 3.21 20.87 -12.43
CA SER A 48 3.03 21.46 -11.10
C SER A 48 4.20 21.28 -10.13
N PHE A 49 5.25 20.60 -10.49
CA PHE A 49 6.38 20.43 -9.60
C PHE A 49 7.38 21.59 -9.71
N GLY A 50 7.19 22.64 -8.92
CA GLY A 50 8.10 23.77 -8.86
C GLY A 50 9.53 23.40 -8.47
N SER A 51 10.40 23.64 -9.38
CA SER A 51 11.82 23.96 -9.35
C SER A 51 12.69 23.51 -8.17
N ARG A 52 13.77 22.84 -8.55
CA ARG A 52 15.10 22.84 -7.93
C ARG A 52 15.10 23.02 -6.40
N VAL A 53 15.12 21.92 -5.71
CA VAL A 53 15.59 21.86 -4.33
C VAL A 53 16.89 22.68 -4.24
N SER A 54 16.86 23.76 -3.49
CA SER A 54 18.06 24.48 -3.11
C SER A 54 18.90 23.56 -2.23
N ARG A 55 19.85 22.90 -2.84
CA ARG A 55 20.80 21.97 -2.20
C ARG A 55 21.77 22.69 -1.27
N ILE A 56 21.61 23.95 -1.07
CA ILE A 56 22.55 24.76 -0.29
C ILE A 56 21.74 25.83 0.43
N VAL A 57 21.41 25.67 1.70
CA VAL A 57 21.53 26.72 2.71
C VAL A 57 21.43 26.09 4.10
N PHE A 58 22.44 26.34 4.92
CA PHE A 58 22.54 26.12 6.38
C PHE A 58 22.68 24.65 6.85
N GLY A 59 23.88 24.11 6.84
CA GLY A 59 24.56 23.29 7.86
C GLY A 59 23.78 22.27 8.72
N GLN A 60 22.49 22.13 8.55
CA GLN A 60 21.71 21.05 9.16
C GLN A 60 21.73 19.85 8.21
N LYS A 61 22.17 18.69 8.70
CA LYS A 61 21.95 17.41 8.01
C LYS A 61 20.46 17.31 7.72
N SER A 62 20.06 17.48 6.46
CA SER A 62 18.72 17.16 6.03
C SER A 62 18.48 15.70 6.40
N GLN A 63 17.44 15.42 7.17
CA GLN A 63 17.03 14.04 7.38
C GLN A 63 16.53 13.51 6.04
N GLU A 64 17.15 12.44 5.56
CA GLU A 64 16.84 11.83 4.26
C GLU A 64 15.88 10.67 4.48
N VAL A 65 14.95 10.48 3.55
CA VAL A 65 14.17 9.25 3.42
C VAL A 65 15.16 8.12 3.17
N THR A 66 15.08 7.05 3.95
CA THR A 66 16.05 5.94 3.91
C THR A 66 15.42 4.59 3.69
N LYS A 67 14.25 4.34 4.28
CA LYS A 67 13.48 3.13 4.10
C LYS A 67 11.98 3.42 4.27
N PRO A 68 11.36 4.08 3.29
CA PRO A 68 9.94 4.36 3.32
C PRO A 68 9.16 3.05 3.36
N PHE A 69 8.21 2.95 4.28
CA PHE A 69 7.46 1.72 4.48
C PHE A 69 5.98 1.90 4.18
N ASN A 70 5.43 3.08 4.46
CA ASN A 70 4.04 3.38 4.17
C ASN A 70 3.90 4.87 3.80
N VAL A 71 2.78 5.21 3.18
CA VAL A 71 2.49 6.57 2.73
C VAL A 71 1.00 6.84 2.91
N VAL A 72 0.66 8.09 3.19
CA VAL A 72 -0.71 8.61 3.14
C VAL A 72 -0.67 9.98 2.47
N ALA A 73 -1.57 10.23 1.54
CA ALA A 73 -1.61 11.48 0.79
C ALA A 73 -2.95 12.22 1.00
N LEU A 74 -2.90 13.52 0.93
CA LEU A 74 -4.06 14.37 0.69
C LEU A 74 -4.24 14.56 -0.82
N ASP A 75 -3.13 14.89 -1.48
CA ASP A 75 -2.98 15.03 -2.92
C ASP A 75 -1.48 14.90 -3.30
N GLN A 76 -1.15 15.13 -4.59
CA GLN A 76 0.23 15.04 -5.07
C GLN A 76 1.18 16.12 -4.50
N GLU A 77 0.67 17.19 -3.93
CA GLU A 77 1.45 18.29 -3.35
C GLU A 77 1.66 18.12 -1.84
N GLN A 78 0.77 17.38 -1.17
CA GLN A 78 0.84 17.15 0.27
C GLN A 78 0.61 15.69 0.62
N PHE A 79 1.66 15.03 1.10
CA PHE A 79 1.61 13.64 1.57
C PHE A 79 2.62 13.38 2.69
N TRP A 80 2.45 12.28 3.41
CA TRP A 80 3.29 11.88 4.52
C TRP A 80 3.89 10.51 4.27
N ILE A 81 5.19 10.37 4.52
CA ILE A 81 5.94 9.12 4.38
C ILE A 81 6.30 8.63 5.77
N LEU A 82 5.86 7.44 6.12
CA LEU A 82 6.34 6.72 7.29
C LEU A 82 7.62 5.97 6.91
N ASP A 83 8.74 6.35 7.51
CA ASP A 83 10.07 5.81 7.20
C ASP A 83 10.64 5.03 8.37
N GLN A 84 10.81 3.72 8.18
CA GLN A 84 11.36 2.83 9.20
C GLN A 84 12.86 3.01 9.41
N GLY A 85 13.59 3.37 8.36
CA GLY A 85 15.04 3.54 8.43
C GLY A 85 15.44 4.82 9.17
N ALA A 86 14.73 5.92 8.91
CA ALA A 86 14.91 7.19 9.61
C ALA A 86 14.20 7.19 10.98
N GLY A 87 13.29 6.27 11.24
CA GLY A 87 12.48 6.22 12.46
C GLY A 87 11.58 7.45 12.60
N GLY A 88 10.85 7.84 11.54
CA GLY A 88 10.07 9.08 11.55
C GLY A 88 9.00 9.15 10.45
N ILE A 89 8.21 10.21 10.51
CA ILE A 89 7.24 10.54 9.47
C ILE A 89 7.72 11.83 8.81
N PHE A 90 7.79 11.81 7.48
CA PHE A 90 8.16 12.97 6.67
C PHE A 90 6.90 13.59 6.09
N GLU A 91 6.69 14.87 6.31
CA GLU A 91 5.65 15.64 5.63
C GLU A 91 6.25 16.26 4.38
N VAL A 92 5.73 15.90 3.23
CA VAL A 92 6.07 16.51 1.94
C VAL A 92 4.99 17.53 1.63
N ASN A 93 5.39 18.78 1.41
CA ASN A 93 4.49 19.86 1.01
C ASN A 93 5.22 20.69 -0.06
N GLU A 94 4.84 20.52 -1.31
CA GLU A 94 5.56 21.14 -2.41
C GLU A 94 5.30 22.65 -2.57
N GLY A 95 4.12 23.14 -2.21
CA GLY A 95 3.78 24.56 -2.31
C GLY A 95 4.56 25.46 -1.36
N GLN A 96 5.18 24.91 -0.29
CA GLN A 96 5.93 25.64 0.72
C GLN A 96 7.42 25.28 0.76
N GLY A 97 7.89 24.43 -0.17
CA GLY A 97 9.18 23.77 -0.07
C GLY A 97 9.08 22.57 0.90
N ALA A 98 9.71 21.44 0.56
CA ALA A 98 9.61 20.20 1.33
C ALA A 98 10.07 20.44 2.78
N LEU A 99 9.12 20.64 3.69
CA LEU A 99 9.35 20.67 5.12
C LEU A 99 9.37 19.24 5.64
N VAL A 100 10.54 18.70 5.75
CA VAL A 100 10.74 17.41 6.41
C VAL A 100 10.59 17.60 7.91
N ARG A 101 9.43 17.26 8.44
CA ARG A 101 9.23 17.14 9.89
C ARG A 101 9.62 15.75 10.33
N SER A 102 10.89 15.57 10.65
CA SER A 102 11.29 14.37 11.35
C SER A 102 10.72 14.38 12.76
N MET A 103 10.01 13.32 13.10
CA MET A 103 9.47 13.10 14.43
C MET A 103 10.45 12.40 15.37
N LYS A 104 11.76 12.57 15.16
CA LYS A 104 12.71 12.19 16.18
C LYS A 104 12.55 13.13 17.38
N ARG A 105 11.81 12.68 18.39
CA ARG A 105 11.94 13.21 19.72
C ARG A 105 13.16 12.57 20.38
N ALA A 106 13.95 13.38 21.09
CA ALA A 106 15.12 12.92 21.83
C ALA A 106 14.79 11.82 22.87
N ASP A 107 13.52 11.67 23.23
CA ASP A 107 13.03 10.89 24.36
C ASP A 107 12.06 9.76 23.95
N HIS A 108 11.67 9.64 22.67
CA HIS A 108 10.74 8.60 22.21
C HIS A 108 11.26 7.97 20.92
N GLU A 109 11.73 6.76 21.04
CA GLU A 109 12.04 5.91 19.89
C GLU A 109 10.79 5.11 19.51
N PHE A 110 10.48 5.09 18.22
CA PHE A 110 9.46 4.21 17.64
C PHE A 110 10.17 3.14 16.83
N PRO A 111 10.51 2.00 17.47
CA PRO A 111 11.40 1.00 16.87
C PRO A 111 10.77 0.26 15.69
N SER A 112 9.44 0.25 15.59
CA SER A 112 8.75 -0.53 14.54
C SER A 112 7.46 0.14 14.08
N MET A 113 7.57 1.32 13.50
CA MET A 113 6.42 1.97 12.85
C MET A 113 6.04 1.23 11.58
N VAL A 114 4.72 0.96 11.38
CA VAL A 114 4.24 0.15 10.25
C VAL A 114 3.13 0.85 9.47
N GLY A 115 2.00 1.11 10.10
CA GLY A 115 0.83 1.71 9.48
C GLY A 115 0.73 3.21 9.73
N ILE A 116 0.16 3.92 8.79
CA ILE A 116 -0.18 5.34 8.92
C ILE A 116 -1.51 5.60 8.24
N CYS A 117 -2.39 6.39 8.87
CA CYS A 117 -3.59 6.92 8.24
C CYS A 117 -3.85 8.35 8.70
N ARG A 118 -4.69 9.06 7.95
CA ARG A 118 -5.15 10.41 8.27
C ARG A 118 -6.60 10.35 8.73
N THR A 119 -6.89 10.95 9.88
CA THR A 119 -8.24 11.06 10.42
C THR A 119 -9.08 12.10 9.67
N LEU A 120 -10.39 12.11 9.85
CA LEU A 120 -11.27 13.14 9.31
C LEU A 120 -10.91 14.55 9.82
N GLY A 121 -10.41 14.64 11.04
CA GLY A 121 -9.95 15.91 11.64
C GLY A 121 -8.59 16.40 11.12
N GLY A 122 -7.91 15.59 10.28
CA GLY A 122 -6.61 15.93 9.70
C GLY A 122 -5.41 15.48 10.53
N ASP A 123 -5.59 14.90 11.70
CA ASP A 123 -4.52 14.28 12.47
C ASP A 123 -4.00 13.02 11.77
N LEU A 124 -2.74 12.67 12.03
CA LEU A 124 -2.19 11.39 11.62
C LEU A 124 -2.25 10.39 12.78
N LEU A 125 -2.63 9.17 12.47
CA LEU A 125 -2.45 8.02 13.36
C LEU A 125 -1.41 7.09 12.76
N PHE A 126 -0.53 6.55 13.60
CA PHE A 126 0.42 5.53 13.20
C PHE A 126 0.54 4.44 14.25
N THR A 127 0.87 3.24 13.80
CA THR A 127 1.09 2.07 14.65
C THR A 127 2.58 1.87 14.91
N ASP A 128 2.93 1.45 16.11
CA ASP A 128 4.23 0.85 16.41
C ASP A 128 4.03 -0.58 16.94
N SER A 129 4.50 -1.56 16.17
CA SER A 129 4.28 -2.97 16.44
C SER A 129 5.15 -3.54 17.55
N SER A 130 6.25 -2.88 17.92
CA SER A 130 7.10 -3.27 19.03
C SER A 130 6.66 -2.68 20.37
N LEU A 131 5.94 -1.58 20.32
CA LEU A 131 5.40 -0.91 21.50
C LEU A 131 3.93 -1.25 21.74
N ASP A 132 3.32 -2.06 20.90
CA ASP A 132 1.93 -2.51 20.96
C ASP A 132 0.91 -1.35 21.06
N ARG A 133 1.16 -0.26 20.32
CA ARG A 133 0.35 0.97 20.43
C ARG A 133 0.04 1.64 19.11
N VAL A 134 -0.99 2.48 19.17
CA VAL A 134 -1.31 3.51 18.17
C VAL A 134 -1.01 4.87 18.76
N VAL A 135 -0.39 5.73 17.97
CA VAL A 135 -0.02 7.09 18.36
C VAL A 135 -0.73 8.07 17.44
N ARG A 136 -1.29 9.13 18.02
CA ARG A 136 -1.88 10.28 17.31
C ARG A 136 -0.86 11.42 17.23
N LEU A 137 -0.65 11.91 16.04
CA LEU A 137 0.06 13.15 15.80
C LEU A 137 -0.96 14.25 15.48
N SER A 138 -1.10 15.22 16.38
CA SER A 138 -2.01 16.35 16.25
C SER A 138 -1.27 17.65 16.54
N GLY A 139 -1.29 18.59 15.60
CA GLY A 139 -0.63 19.89 15.78
C GLY A 139 0.86 19.82 16.11
N GLY A 140 1.55 18.75 15.69
CA GLY A 140 2.96 18.50 16.02
C GLY A 140 3.20 17.85 17.38
N GLN A 141 2.14 17.51 18.11
CA GLN A 141 2.22 16.80 19.40
C GLN A 141 1.90 15.32 19.21
N LEU A 142 2.64 14.46 19.91
CA LEU A 142 2.39 13.04 20.00
C LEU A 142 1.48 12.76 21.18
N LEU A 143 0.32 12.22 20.89
CA LEU A 143 -0.71 11.84 21.85
C LEU A 143 -0.95 10.33 21.75
N SER A 144 -1.35 9.75 22.83
CA SER A 144 -1.81 8.39 22.82
C SER A 144 -3.15 8.24 22.13
N PHE A 145 -3.39 7.07 21.53
CA PHE A 145 -4.68 6.67 20.98
C PHE A 145 -5.01 5.25 21.45
N ALA A 146 -6.21 5.07 21.99
CA ALA A 146 -6.70 3.76 22.48
C ALA A 146 -5.87 3.15 23.64
N ASP A 147 -5.37 3.97 24.59
CA ASP A 147 -4.52 3.53 25.71
C ASP A 147 -5.16 2.49 26.64
N SER A 148 -6.50 2.46 26.71
CA SER A 148 -7.23 1.51 27.52
C SER A 148 -7.29 0.09 26.94
N VAL A 149 -6.79 -0.09 25.70
CA VAL A 149 -6.89 -1.34 24.95
C VAL A 149 -5.51 -1.94 24.70
N LEU A 150 -5.28 -3.15 25.21
CA LEU A 150 -4.08 -3.90 24.87
C LEU A 150 -4.19 -4.39 23.43
N LEU A 151 -3.27 -3.94 22.60
CA LEU A 151 -3.06 -4.41 21.22
C LEU A 151 -1.96 -5.47 21.19
N ASP A 152 -1.92 -6.27 20.14
CA ASP A 152 -0.90 -7.31 19.93
C ASP A 152 -0.27 -7.14 18.55
N GLN A 153 0.94 -6.56 18.51
CA GLN A 153 1.68 -6.21 17.30
C GLN A 153 0.82 -5.46 16.27
N PRO A 154 0.31 -4.25 16.59
CA PRO A 154 -0.49 -3.48 15.63
C PRO A 154 0.37 -3.09 14.42
N THR A 155 -0.16 -3.29 13.21
CA THR A 155 0.54 -3.00 11.96
C THR A 155 -0.27 -2.08 11.05
N GLY A 156 -1.09 -2.60 10.13
CA GLY A 156 -1.92 -1.77 9.26
C GLY A 156 -2.96 -0.96 10.06
N ILE A 157 -3.20 0.27 9.63
CA ILE A 157 -4.21 1.15 10.19
C ILE A 157 -4.92 1.91 9.07
N ALA A 158 -6.22 2.03 9.14
CA ALA A 158 -7.02 2.82 8.20
C ALA A 158 -8.14 3.58 8.91
N CYS A 159 -8.47 4.75 8.40
CA CYS A 159 -9.61 5.55 8.82
C CYS A 159 -10.74 5.40 7.81
N ASN A 160 -11.93 5.03 8.27
CA ASN A 160 -13.13 5.06 7.45
C ASN A 160 -13.56 6.52 7.26
N ARG A 161 -13.48 7.01 6.03
CA ARG A 161 -13.77 8.42 5.70
C ARG A 161 -15.24 8.80 5.86
N SER A 162 -16.17 7.84 5.89
CA SER A 162 -17.60 8.10 6.05
C SER A 162 -18.04 8.11 7.50
N THR A 163 -17.44 7.29 8.38
CA THR A 163 -17.83 7.15 9.78
C THR A 163 -16.83 7.75 10.77
N GLY A 164 -15.58 7.90 10.36
CA GLY A 164 -14.47 8.30 11.23
C GLY A 164 -13.87 7.15 12.04
N ASP A 165 -14.42 5.94 11.94
CA ASP A 165 -13.92 4.77 12.66
C ASP A 165 -12.50 4.42 12.23
N ILE A 166 -11.70 4.01 13.18
CA ILE A 166 -10.32 3.60 12.99
C ILE A 166 -10.22 2.09 13.06
N TRP A 167 -9.64 1.50 12.02
CA TRP A 167 -9.42 0.07 11.92
C TRP A 167 -7.94 -0.26 12.02
N VAL A 168 -7.58 -1.17 12.92
CA VAL A 168 -6.20 -1.55 13.23
C VAL A 168 -6.03 -3.05 13.06
N VAL A 169 -5.00 -3.46 12.33
CA VAL A 169 -4.61 -4.86 12.21
C VAL A 169 -3.74 -5.24 13.41
N GLU A 170 -4.19 -6.21 14.21
CA GLU A 170 -3.41 -6.85 15.28
C GLU A 170 -2.75 -8.12 14.71
N THR A 171 -1.56 -7.97 14.14
CA THR A 171 -0.84 -9.06 13.44
C THR A 171 -0.56 -10.25 14.37
N GLY A 172 -0.11 -9.99 15.61
CA GLY A 172 0.19 -11.04 16.59
C GLY A 172 -1.05 -11.82 17.02
N ALA A 173 -2.18 -11.13 17.14
CA ALA A 173 -3.46 -11.73 17.49
C ALA A 173 -4.25 -12.28 16.29
N HIS A 174 -3.75 -12.15 15.06
CA HIS A 174 -4.42 -12.62 13.83
C HIS A 174 -5.84 -12.08 13.66
N ARG A 175 -6.06 -10.79 13.94
CA ARG A 175 -7.38 -10.16 13.90
C ARG A 175 -7.29 -8.68 13.54
N ILE A 176 -8.43 -8.05 13.41
CA ILE A 176 -8.57 -6.60 13.26
C ILE A 176 -9.38 -6.04 14.43
N ALA A 177 -9.05 -4.84 14.87
CA ALA A 177 -9.76 -4.10 15.89
C ALA A 177 -10.38 -2.83 15.29
N ARG A 178 -11.63 -2.51 15.63
CA ARG A 178 -12.35 -1.31 15.23
C ARG A 178 -12.51 -0.41 16.42
N PHE A 179 -12.18 0.86 16.25
CA PHE A 179 -12.28 1.90 17.27
C PHE A 179 -13.15 3.06 16.78
N SER A 180 -13.73 3.80 17.71
CA SER A 180 -14.28 5.12 17.44
C SER A 180 -13.16 6.11 17.06
N SER A 181 -13.50 7.29 16.55
CA SER A 181 -12.57 8.40 16.29
C SER A 181 -11.83 8.87 17.56
N GLU A 182 -12.43 8.66 18.72
CA GLU A 182 -11.90 9.02 20.04
C GLU A 182 -10.94 7.93 20.61
N GLY A 183 -10.95 6.71 20.06
CA GLY A 183 -10.11 5.60 20.50
C GLY A 183 -10.80 4.58 21.39
N ASP A 184 -12.13 4.63 21.49
CA ASP A 184 -12.90 3.60 22.20
C ASP A 184 -13.03 2.34 21.35
N LEU A 185 -12.75 1.18 21.93
CA LEU A 185 -12.88 -0.09 21.24
C LEU A 185 -14.35 -0.40 20.96
N ILE A 186 -14.69 -0.61 19.68
CA ILE A 186 -16.03 -1.02 19.26
C ILE A 186 -16.08 -2.55 19.20
N GLU A 187 -15.12 -3.18 18.49
CA GLU A 187 -15.11 -4.64 18.32
C GLU A 187 -13.73 -5.17 17.91
N LYS A 188 -13.53 -6.48 18.04
CA LYS A 188 -12.38 -7.22 17.49
C LYS A 188 -12.90 -8.37 16.64
N ILE A 189 -12.39 -8.50 15.40
CA ILE A 189 -12.90 -9.40 14.36
C ILE A 189 -11.78 -10.32 13.89
N GLY A 190 -12.06 -11.60 13.77
CA GLY A 190 -11.14 -12.61 13.27
C GLY A 190 -10.34 -13.29 14.37
N LYS A 191 -9.62 -14.32 13.96
CA LYS A 191 -8.65 -15.11 14.73
C LYS A 191 -7.78 -15.90 13.76
N ARG A 192 -6.75 -16.58 14.27
CA ARG A 192 -5.86 -17.39 13.45
C ARG A 192 -6.61 -18.47 12.66
N GLY A 193 -6.36 -18.55 11.34
CA GLY A 193 -6.89 -19.59 10.48
C GLY A 193 -6.79 -19.27 8.99
N THR A 194 -7.30 -20.19 8.16
CA THR A 194 -7.29 -20.10 6.69
C THR A 194 -8.70 -19.95 6.09
N ALA A 195 -9.75 -20.20 6.87
CA ALA A 195 -11.14 -20.04 6.41
C ALA A 195 -11.49 -18.57 6.17
N SER A 196 -12.63 -18.31 5.55
CA SER A 196 -13.19 -16.96 5.33
C SER A 196 -13.36 -16.22 6.65
N GLY A 197 -12.91 -14.96 6.71
CA GLY A 197 -12.95 -14.14 7.93
C GLY A 197 -11.96 -14.53 9.01
N LEU A 198 -11.11 -15.55 8.79
CA LEU A 198 -9.97 -15.89 9.63
C LEU A 198 -8.68 -15.43 8.95
N PHE A 199 -7.66 -15.07 9.75
CA PHE A 199 -6.43 -14.48 9.26
C PHE A 199 -5.19 -15.26 9.69
N ASN A 200 -4.10 -15.11 8.92
CA ASN A 200 -2.81 -15.64 9.29
C ASN A 200 -1.73 -14.56 9.13
N PHE A 201 -1.36 -13.91 10.22
CA PHE A 201 -0.49 -12.74 10.24
C PHE A 201 -0.92 -11.66 9.23
N PRO A 202 -2.15 -11.11 9.36
CA PRO A 202 -2.57 -9.98 8.54
C PRO A 202 -1.66 -8.78 8.80
N THR A 203 -1.39 -7.93 7.80
CA THR A 203 -0.41 -6.84 7.94
C THR A 203 -0.88 -5.48 7.47
N PHE A 204 -1.58 -5.39 6.35
CA PHE A 204 -2.05 -4.13 5.78
C PHE A 204 -3.56 -4.10 5.69
N ILE A 205 -4.10 -2.89 5.73
CA ILE A 205 -5.53 -2.62 5.63
C ILE A 205 -5.76 -1.38 4.77
N TRP A 206 -6.78 -1.44 3.95
CA TRP A 206 -7.32 -0.33 3.18
C TRP A 206 -8.83 -0.26 3.32
N ILE A 207 -9.40 0.93 3.26
CA ILE A 207 -10.86 1.13 3.23
C ILE A 207 -11.18 2.00 2.02
N ASP A 208 -12.02 1.48 1.12
CA ASP A 208 -12.43 2.20 -0.08
C ASP A 208 -13.52 3.25 0.22
N GLN A 209 -13.88 4.05 -0.80
CA GLN A 209 -14.90 5.09 -0.66
C GLN A 209 -16.30 4.54 -0.34
N SER A 210 -16.56 3.27 -0.64
CA SER A 210 -17.83 2.59 -0.30
C SER A 210 -17.83 2.03 1.12
N GLY A 211 -16.69 2.08 1.81
CA GLY A 211 -16.48 1.53 3.15
C GLY A 211 -16.10 0.04 3.17
N ARG A 212 -15.83 -0.59 2.02
CA ARG A 212 -15.29 -1.96 1.99
C ARG A 212 -13.86 -1.96 2.51
N ILE A 213 -13.53 -3.00 3.25
CA ILE A 213 -12.26 -3.16 3.94
C ILE A 213 -11.46 -4.27 3.26
N TYR A 214 -10.25 -3.96 2.86
CA TYR A 214 -9.32 -4.87 2.20
C TYR A 214 -8.18 -5.19 3.14
N ILE A 215 -7.96 -6.47 3.44
CA ILE A 215 -6.94 -6.95 4.37
C ILE A 215 -5.91 -7.79 3.62
N VAL A 216 -4.65 -7.44 3.76
CA VAL A 216 -3.54 -8.30 3.33
C VAL A 216 -3.36 -9.40 4.37
N ASP A 217 -3.87 -10.59 4.06
CA ASP A 217 -3.76 -11.80 4.88
C ASP A 217 -2.45 -12.53 4.51
N SER A 218 -1.34 -11.97 5.02
CA SER A 218 0.00 -12.14 4.46
C SER A 218 0.47 -13.59 4.38
N MET A 219 0.27 -14.39 5.43
CA MET A 219 0.74 -15.78 5.45
C MET A 219 -0.25 -16.75 4.81
N ASN A 220 -1.44 -16.27 4.43
CA ASN A 220 -2.38 -17.00 3.57
C ASN A 220 -2.23 -16.58 2.09
N MET A 221 -1.33 -15.66 1.77
CA MET A 221 -1.05 -15.15 0.41
C MET A 221 -2.31 -14.72 -0.33
N ARG A 222 -3.18 -13.96 0.35
CA ARG A 222 -4.45 -13.49 -0.21
C ARG A 222 -4.83 -12.11 0.28
N ILE A 223 -5.75 -11.47 -0.44
CA ILE A 223 -6.50 -10.31 0.03
C ILE A 223 -7.89 -10.78 0.46
N GLN A 224 -8.34 -10.42 1.65
CA GLN A 224 -9.72 -10.59 2.08
C GLN A 224 -10.46 -9.26 1.98
N ILE A 225 -11.69 -9.30 1.48
CA ILE A 225 -12.58 -8.15 1.35
C ILE A 225 -13.71 -8.33 2.36
N LEU A 226 -13.89 -7.33 3.22
CA LEU A 226 -14.95 -7.28 4.22
C LEU A 226 -15.90 -6.11 3.92
N ASN A 227 -17.13 -6.19 4.39
CA ASN A 227 -18.05 -5.07 4.37
C ASN A 227 -17.68 -4.02 5.45
N LYS A 228 -18.35 -2.90 5.46
CA LYS A 228 -18.09 -1.79 6.40
C LYS A 228 -18.35 -2.12 7.87
N GLU A 229 -19.06 -3.22 8.15
CA GLU A 229 -19.29 -3.78 9.48
C GLU A 229 -18.28 -4.90 9.82
N GLY A 230 -17.30 -5.21 8.96
CA GLY A 230 -16.29 -6.25 9.17
C GLY A 230 -16.74 -7.66 8.76
N GLY A 231 -17.93 -7.82 8.19
CA GLY A 231 -18.41 -9.10 7.66
C GLY A 231 -17.67 -9.50 6.38
N PHE A 232 -17.29 -10.77 6.26
CA PHE A 232 -16.61 -11.31 5.09
C PHE A 232 -17.47 -11.20 3.82
N ILE A 233 -16.88 -10.70 2.73
CA ILE A 233 -17.50 -10.65 1.39
C ILE A 233 -16.84 -11.68 0.48
N SER A 234 -15.53 -11.56 0.24
CA SER A 234 -14.78 -12.40 -0.69
C SER A 234 -13.29 -12.41 -0.34
N ALA A 235 -12.55 -13.30 -1.00
CA ALA A 235 -11.10 -13.31 -0.94
C ALA A 235 -10.54 -13.76 -2.28
N PHE A 236 -9.35 -13.27 -2.63
CA PHE A 236 -8.62 -13.68 -3.83
C PHE A 236 -7.12 -13.71 -3.57
N GLY A 237 -6.40 -14.37 -4.45
CA GLY A 237 -4.97 -14.58 -4.36
C GLY A 237 -4.62 -15.97 -3.83
N GLU A 238 -3.51 -16.48 -4.29
CA GLU A 238 -2.90 -17.73 -3.88
C GLU A 238 -1.38 -17.64 -3.96
N SER A 239 -0.71 -18.48 -3.20
CA SER A 239 0.75 -18.52 -3.20
C SER A 239 1.28 -19.03 -4.53
N GLY A 240 2.28 -18.37 -5.11
CA GLY A 240 2.95 -18.82 -6.32
C GLY A 240 3.79 -17.73 -6.96
N ASP A 241 4.40 -18.08 -8.08
CA ASP A 241 5.27 -17.25 -8.91
C ASP A 241 4.65 -16.90 -10.28
N ALA A 242 3.46 -17.43 -10.56
CA ALA A 242 2.74 -17.10 -11.79
C ALA A 242 2.03 -15.74 -11.69
N THR A 243 1.72 -15.17 -12.83
CA THR A 243 0.94 -13.92 -12.95
C THR A 243 -0.40 -14.04 -12.21
N GLY A 244 -0.69 -13.10 -11.34
CA GLY A 244 -1.90 -13.10 -10.52
C GLY A 244 -1.77 -13.84 -9.19
N ASN A 245 -0.70 -14.64 -9.01
CA ASN A 245 -0.36 -15.20 -7.71
C ASN A 245 0.32 -14.16 -6.82
N MET A 246 0.47 -14.46 -5.54
CA MET A 246 1.10 -13.61 -4.56
C MET A 246 2.32 -14.30 -3.96
N ALA A 247 3.47 -13.62 -3.95
CA ALA A 247 4.70 -14.13 -3.35
C ALA A 247 4.98 -13.47 -1.99
N ARG A 248 4.77 -12.16 -1.89
CA ARG A 248 4.87 -11.40 -0.64
C ARG A 248 4.02 -10.13 -0.70
N PRO A 249 2.70 -10.26 -0.65
CA PRO A 249 1.82 -9.11 -0.71
C PRO A 249 2.05 -8.20 0.50
N LYS A 250 2.06 -6.90 0.26
CA LYS A 250 2.29 -5.82 1.21
C LYS A 250 1.15 -4.81 1.17
N GLY A 251 1.33 -3.68 0.52
CA GLY A 251 0.30 -2.66 0.41
C GLY A 251 -0.88 -3.10 -0.44
N VAL A 252 -2.07 -2.65 -0.10
CA VAL A 252 -3.29 -2.77 -0.89
C VAL A 252 -4.01 -1.44 -0.92
N ALA A 253 -4.54 -1.02 -2.07
CA ALA A 253 -5.39 0.15 -2.23
C ALA A 253 -6.35 -0.04 -3.42
N THR A 254 -7.34 0.84 -3.56
CA THR A 254 -8.30 0.82 -4.68
C THR A 254 -8.38 2.19 -5.32
N ASP A 255 -8.56 2.24 -6.64
CA ASP A 255 -8.85 3.46 -7.37
C ASP A 255 -10.36 3.78 -7.38
N SER A 256 -10.72 4.90 -8.00
CA SER A 256 -12.12 5.35 -8.14
C SER A 256 -12.98 4.46 -9.05
N LYS A 257 -12.36 3.57 -9.83
CA LYS A 257 -13.01 2.63 -10.73
C LYS A 257 -13.26 1.27 -10.09
N GLY A 258 -12.68 1.06 -8.89
CA GLY A 258 -12.80 -0.18 -8.13
C GLY A 258 -11.72 -1.23 -8.47
N HIS A 259 -10.67 -0.86 -9.21
CA HIS A 259 -9.53 -1.77 -9.37
C HIS A 259 -8.78 -1.88 -8.04
N ILE A 260 -8.28 -3.09 -7.75
CA ILE A 260 -7.56 -3.39 -6.52
C ILE A 260 -6.07 -3.52 -6.87
N TYR A 261 -5.26 -2.67 -6.27
CA TYR A 261 -3.82 -2.63 -6.45
C TYR A 261 -3.14 -3.31 -5.27
N VAL A 262 -2.22 -4.23 -5.55
CA VAL A 262 -1.46 -4.98 -4.53
C VAL A 262 0.03 -4.83 -4.82
N ALA A 263 0.76 -4.19 -3.92
CA ALA A 263 2.21 -4.18 -3.97
C ALA A 263 2.74 -5.54 -3.52
N ASP A 264 3.45 -6.25 -4.40
CA ASP A 264 4.11 -7.50 -4.06
C ASP A 264 5.63 -7.28 -4.00
N ALA A 265 6.18 -7.42 -2.80
CA ALA A 265 7.57 -7.13 -2.54
C ALA A 265 8.54 -8.05 -3.29
N LEU A 266 8.22 -9.34 -3.43
CA LEU A 266 9.10 -10.31 -4.11
C LEU A 266 8.94 -10.28 -5.63
N PHE A 267 7.81 -9.85 -6.15
CA PHE A 267 7.66 -9.59 -7.58
C PHE A 267 8.25 -8.24 -8.00
N HIS A 268 8.61 -7.39 -7.06
CA HIS A 268 9.07 -6.03 -7.35
C HIS A 268 8.09 -5.25 -8.23
N ALA A 269 6.79 -5.44 -8.01
CA ALA A 269 5.74 -4.93 -8.87
C ALA A 269 4.48 -4.60 -8.08
N VAL A 270 3.59 -3.85 -8.70
CA VAL A 270 2.21 -3.68 -8.27
C VAL A 270 1.32 -4.46 -9.23
N GLN A 271 0.55 -5.38 -8.70
CA GLN A 271 -0.44 -6.16 -9.43
C GLN A 271 -1.81 -5.51 -9.31
N VAL A 272 -2.59 -5.52 -10.38
CA VAL A 272 -3.91 -4.90 -10.44
C VAL A 272 -4.96 -5.96 -10.74
N PHE A 273 -6.02 -5.94 -9.95
CA PHE A 273 -7.13 -6.90 -10.01
C PHE A 273 -8.46 -6.16 -10.12
N ASP A 274 -9.48 -6.81 -10.64
CA ASP A 274 -10.85 -6.32 -10.54
C ASP A 274 -11.49 -6.66 -9.18
N LEU A 275 -12.75 -6.24 -8.97
CA LEU A 275 -13.48 -6.48 -7.73
C LEU A 275 -13.76 -7.96 -7.45
N GLU A 276 -13.76 -8.81 -8.48
CA GLU A 276 -13.89 -10.26 -8.37
C GLU A 276 -12.55 -10.96 -8.08
N GLY A 277 -11.44 -10.17 -8.00
CA GLY A 277 -10.10 -10.68 -7.73
C GLY A 277 -9.43 -11.31 -8.96
N ARG A 278 -9.91 -11.03 -10.17
CA ARG A 278 -9.27 -11.49 -11.41
C ARG A 278 -8.12 -10.56 -11.74
N PHE A 279 -6.97 -11.12 -12.04
CA PHE A 279 -5.79 -10.37 -12.45
C PHE A 279 -6.04 -9.62 -13.76
N LEU A 280 -5.75 -8.33 -13.78
CA LEU A 280 -5.87 -7.48 -14.96
C LEU A 280 -4.50 -7.25 -15.60
N TYR A 281 -3.59 -6.62 -14.88
CA TYR A 281 -2.22 -6.35 -15.32
C TYR A 281 -1.31 -6.10 -14.11
N SER A 282 -0.04 -5.87 -14.38
CA SER A 282 0.93 -5.41 -13.39
C SER A 282 1.85 -4.36 -13.98
N PHE A 283 2.41 -3.52 -13.13
CA PHE A 283 3.45 -2.57 -13.51
C PHE A 283 4.60 -2.59 -12.51
N GLY A 284 5.77 -2.18 -12.97
CA GLY A 284 7.02 -2.27 -12.23
C GLY A 284 7.77 -3.56 -12.50
N SER A 285 9.06 -3.52 -12.19
CA SER A 285 10.02 -4.62 -12.26
C SER A 285 11.18 -4.32 -11.32
N GLN A 286 12.03 -5.30 -11.05
CA GLN A 286 13.19 -5.09 -10.19
C GLN A 286 14.18 -4.09 -10.82
N GLY A 287 14.50 -3.02 -10.06
CA GLY A 287 15.49 -2.04 -10.50
C GLY A 287 15.43 -0.74 -9.69
N GLN A 288 16.12 0.31 -10.19
CA GLN A 288 16.25 1.62 -9.58
C GLN A 288 15.75 2.77 -10.48
N GLY A 289 15.39 2.48 -11.73
CA GLY A 289 14.88 3.45 -12.69
C GLY A 289 13.46 3.91 -12.36
N ALA A 290 12.94 4.85 -13.17
CA ALA A 290 11.55 5.28 -13.12
C ALA A 290 10.63 4.09 -13.40
N GLY A 291 9.65 3.86 -12.53
CA GLY A 291 8.74 2.72 -12.65
C GLY A 291 9.33 1.36 -12.25
N GLU A 292 10.60 1.29 -11.87
CA GLU A 292 11.21 0.07 -11.31
C GLU A 292 11.18 0.13 -9.78
N PHE A 293 11.07 -1.03 -9.13
CA PHE A 293 10.99 -1.13 -7.67
C PHE A 293 12.05 -2.06 -7.09
N TRP A 294 12.41 -1.80 -5.84
CA TRP A 294 13.16 -2.76 -5.03
C TRP A 294 12.44 -2.98 -3.70
N MET A 295 11.74 -4.10 -3.61
CA MET A 295 10.95 -4.50 -2.43
C MET A 295 9.90 -3.44 -2.06
N PRO A 296 8.94 -3.12 -2.95
CA PRO A 296 7.86 -2.18 -2.63
C PRO A 296 7.07 -2.65 -1.42
N ALA A 297 6.59 -1.71 -0.60
CA ALA A 297 5.85 -1.99 0.62
C ALA A 297 4.48 -1.32 0.62
N GLY A 298 4.29 -0.21 1.32
CA GLY A 298 3.02 0.48 1.42
C GLY A 298 2.55 1.04 0.07
N LEU A 299 1.26 1.07 -0.09
CA LEU A 299 0.56 1.57 -1.26
C LEU A 299 -0.59 2.46 -0.79
N TYR A 300 -0.77 3.60 -1.44
CA TYR A 300 -1.87 4.52 -1.21
C TYR A 300 -2.38 5.05 -2.55
N ILE A 301 -3.69 5.25 -2.66
CA ILE A 301 -4.30 5.91 -3.81
C ILE A 301 -5.20 7.03 -3.30
N ASP A 302 -5.02 8.24 -3.84
CA ASP A 302 -5.81 9.40 -3.45
C ASP A 302 -7.12 9.53 -4.25
N GLU A 303 -7.87 10.59 -3.99
CA GLU A 303 -9.18 10.83 -4.62
C GLU A 303 -9.07 11.22 -6.11
N GLN A 304 -7.89 11.58 -6.59
CA GLN A 304 -7.59 11.89 -7.99
C GLN A 304 -6.93 10.72 -8.74
N ASP A 305 -6.92 9.52 -8.13
CA ASP A 305 -6.31 8.31 -8.67
C ASP A 305 -4.77 8.42 -8.85
N PHE A 306 -4.09 9.29 -8.06
CA PHE A 306 -2.64 9.22 -7.93
C PHE A 306 -2.25 8.04 -7.02
N ILE A 307 -1.32 7.23 -7.50
CA ILE A 307 -0.86 6.00 -6.86
C ILE A 307 0.52 6.25 -6.27
N TYR A 308 0.65 6.13 -4.96
CA TYR A 308 1.88 6.31 -4.21
C TYR A 308 2.40 4.95 -3.77
N VAL A 309 3.61 4.60 -4.17
CA VAL A 309 4.25 3.31 -3.83
C VAL A 309 5.51 3.57 -3.02
N ALA A 310 5.57 3.06 -1.80
CA ALA A 310 6.77 3.07 -0.97
C ALA A 310 7.78 2.07 -1.53
N ASP A 311 8.77 2.56 -2.30
CA ASP A 311 9.86 1.79 -2.90
C ASP A 311 11.00 1.68 -1.88
N SER A 312 10.81 0.77 -0.91
CA SER A 312 11.51 0.76 0.38
C SER A 312 13.02 0.68 0.28
N TYR A 313 13.55 -0.19 -0.59
CA TYR A 313 15.00 -0.39 -0.72
C TYR A 313 15.67 0.56 -1.71
N ASN A 314 14.88 1.30 -2.48
CA ASN A 314 15.36 2.44 -3.28
C ASN A 314 15.25 3.78 -2.54
N ALA A 315 14.84 3.77 -1.26
CA ALA A 315 14.75 4.94 -0.39
C ALA A 315 13.89 6.09 -0.99
N ARG A 316 12.76 5.75 -1.63
CA ARG A 316 11.89 6.72 -2.29
C ARG A 316 10.41 6.28 -2.25
N VAL A 317 9.51 7.23 -2.44
CA VAL A 317 8.12 6.97 -2.83
C VAL A 317 8.00 7.32 -4.32
N GLN A 318 7.46 6.42 -5.12
CA GLN A 318 7.15 6.69 -6.52
C GLN A 318 5.67 7.01 -6.67
N ILE A 319 5.36 7.96 -7.55
CA ILE A 319 4.02 8.46 -7.81
C ILE A 319 3.65 8.14 -9.25
N PHE A 320 2.48 7.55 -9.42
CA PHE A 320 1.91 7.22 -10.71
C PHE A 320 0.49 7.77 -10.79
N GLN A 321 -0.06 7.82 -11.98
CA GLN A 321 -1.44 8.20 -12.24
C GLN A 321 -2.10 7.21 -13.19
N LEU A 322 -3.35 6.85 -12.91
CA LEU A 322 -4.19 6.12 -13.84
C LEU A 322 -4.76 7.11 -14.84
N GLU A 323 -4.33 7.04 -16.10
CA GLU A 323 -4.83 7.90 -17.18
C GLU A 323 -5.66 7.08 -18.16
N LYS A 324 -6.71 7.70 -18.68
CA LYS A 324 -7.50 7.12 -19.76
C LYS A 324 -6.75 7.28 -21.08
N ASN A 325 -6.77 6.22 -21.90
CA ASN A 325 -6.24 6.29 -23.26
C ASN A 325 -7.12 7.20 -24.13
N ASP A 326 -6.49 8.08 -24.89
CA ASP A 326 -7.16 8.97 -25.84
C ASP A 326 -7.81 8.23 -27.03
#